data_744095f4cbb93b42fd76f0a16cc7297c
#
_entry.id   744095f4cbb93b42fd76f0a16cc7297c
#
_cell.length_a   1.000
_cell.length_b   1.000
_cell.length_c   1.000
_cell.angle_alpha   90.00
_cell.angle_beta   90.00
_cell.angle_gamma   90.00
#
_symmetry.space_group_name_H-M   'P 1'
#
loop_
_entity.id
_entity.type
_entity.pdbx_description
1 polymer ?
#
loop_
_entity_poly.entity_id
_entity_poly.type
_entity_poly.pdbx_seq_one_letter_code
_entity_poly.pdbx_strand_id
1 'polypeptide(L)'
;PFAGSPRTVLARVMGEAAALGYEYKVGPELEFFLFKTDADGKPLPGATHDEAGYFDVSTDRGTLVRQDMITALEAFGIQVETGHHEVAIGQHEIDFRYSHAVSAADNAVTFKYVLKAIAQRNGIYATFMPKPIRGINGSGMHVHQSLTDIKTGQNAFANGGDPYNLSKLAKQFIAGQLKHARAMCALMAPLVNSYKRLVPGYEAPVYVSWARINRSALI
;
A
#
# COMPACT_ATOMS: atom_id res chain seq x y z
N PRO A 1 -13.97 17.51 15.86
CA PRO A 1 -13.68 16.19 15.31
C PRO A 1 -13.52 15.17 16.45
N PHE A 2 -13.93 13.94 16.22
CA PHE A 2 -13.75 12.86 17.22
C PHE A 2 -12.27 12.54 17.40
N ALA A 3 -11.77 12.60 18.64
CA ALA A 3 -10.33 12.47 18.94
C ALA A 3 -9.76 11.09 18.58
N GLY A 4 -10.59 10.03 18.56
CA GLY A 4 -10.21 8.67 18.15
C GLY A 4 -10.33 8.39 16.64
N SER A 5 -10.72 9.36 15.82
CA SER A 5 -10.72 9.20 14.37
C SER A 5 -9.28 9.02 13.86
N PRO A 6 -8.99 7.97 13.05
CA PRO A 6 -7.64 7.74 12.51
C PRO A 6 -7.06 8.97 11.81
N ARG A 7 -7.86 9.69 11.05
CA ARG A 7 -7.44 10.91 10.38
C ARG A 7 -7.06 12.03 11.38
N THR A 8 -7.81 12.17 12.47
CA THR A 8 -7.52 13.16 13.53
C THR A 8 -6.24 12.77 14.28
N VAL A 9 -6.03 11.48 14.56
CA VAL A 9 -4.81 10.97 15.18
C VAL A 9 -3.61 11.26 14.28
N LEU A 10 -3.70 10.96 12.97
CA LEU A 10 -2.63 11.26 12.02
C LEU A 10 -2.32 12.75 11.98
N ALA A 11 -3.33 13.62 11.86
CA ALA A 11 -3.12 15.07 11.82
C ALA A 11 -2.44 15.60 13.09
N ARG A 12 -2.76 15.04 14.27
CA ARG A 12 -2.08 15.38 15.52
C ARG A 12 -0.61 14.99 15.50
N VAL A 13 -0.30 13.76 15.09
CA VAL A 13 1.09 13.27 15.00
C VAL A 13 1.89 14.05 13.98
N MET A 14 1.26 14.49 12.89
CA MET A 14 1.87 15.39 11.91
C MET A 14 2.24 16.75 12.53
N GLY A 15 1.38 17.28 13.43
CA GLY A 15 1.69 18.50 14.18
C GLY A 15 2.89 18.31 15.14
N GLU A 16 2.98 17.14 15.77
CA GLU A 16 4.13 16.79 16.64
C GLU A 16 5.44 16.69 15.81
N ALA A 17 5.39 16.07 14.62
CA ALA A 17 6.54 16.01 13.71
C ALA A 17 6.97 17.41 13.24
N ALA A 18 6.01 18.28 12.92
CA ALA A 18 6.27 19.66 12.53
C ALA A 18 6.90 20.48 13.66
N ALA A 19 6.49 20.28 14.91
CA ALA A 19 7.10 20.90 16.08
C ALA A 19 8.58 20.47 16.28
N LEU A 20 8.95 19.27 15.80
CA LEU A 20 10.33 18.78 15.75
C LEU A 20 11.10 19.27 14.51
N GLY A 21 10.46 20.02 13.62
CA GLY A 21 11.07 20.58 12.40
C GLY A 21 10.95 19.66 11.16
N TYR A 22 10.08 18.68 11.17
CA TYR A 22 9.94 17.72 10.06
C TYR A 22 8.55 17.67 9.45
N GLU A 23 8.51 17.55 8.13
CA GLU A 23 7.33 17.17 7.37
C GLU A 23 7.40 15.68 7.01
N TYR A 24 6.37 14.92 7.35
CA TYR A 24 6.28 13.50 7.06
C TYR A 24 5.52 13.24 5.76
N LYS A 25 6.16 12.56 4.83
CA LYS A 25 5.62 12.20 3.52
C LYS A 25 5.59 10.68 3.36
N VAL A 26 4.55 10.20 2.70
CA VAL A 26 4.36 8.76 2.44
C VAL A 26 3.88 8.52 1.02
N GLY A 27 4.30 7.39 0.45
CA GLY A 27 3.81 6.80 -0.79
C GLY A 27 3.31 5.39 -0.50
N PRO A 28 2.00 5.17 -0.42
CA PRO A 28 1.45 3.84 -0.25
C PRO A 28 1.29 3.15 -1.60
N GLU A 29 1.62 1.86 -1.66
CA GLU A 29 1.44 0.94 -2.78
C GLU A 29 0.33 -0.05 -2.40
N LEU A 30 -0.82 0.02 -3.08
CA LEU A 30 -1.99 -0.77 -2.71
C LEU A 30 -2.22 -1.89 -3.71
N GLU A 31 -2.00 -3.11 -3.28
CA GLU A 31 -2.33 -4.30 -4.04
C GLU A 31 -3.80 -4.69 -3.89
N PHE A 32 -4.38 -5.25 -4.93
CA PHE A 32 -5.78 -5.68 -4.96
C PHE A 32 -5.99 -6.85 -5.92
N PHE A 33 -7.09 -7.57 -5.74
CA PHE A 33 -7.50 -8.64 -6.64
C PHE A 33 -8.74 -8.25 -7.43
N LEU A 34 -8.81 -8.76 -8.67
CA LEU A 34 -9.97 -8.68 -9.54
C LEU A 34 -10.58 -10.08 -9.70
N PHE A 35 -11.88 -10.20 -9.40
CA PHE A 35 -12.66 -11.43 -9.52
C PHE A 35 -13.76 -11.28 -10.56
N LYS A 36 -14.08 -12.39 -11.21
CA LYS A 36 -15.31 -12.52 -12.01
C LYS A 36 -16.52 -12.42 -11.07
N THR A 37 -17.65 -11.98 -11.64
CA THR A 37 -18.93 -11.91 -10.92
C THR A 37 -19.95 -12.85 -11.53
N ASP A 38 -20.97 -13.20 -10.75
CA ASP A 38 -22.19 -13.82 -11.25
C ASP A 38 -23.11 -12.79 -11.92
N ALA A 39 -24.29 -13.24 -12.37
CA ALA A 39 -25.28 -12.38 -13.00
C ALA A 39 -25.82 -11.26 -12.10
N ASP A 40 -25.73 -11.42 -10.78
CA ASP A 40 -26.14 -10.43 -9.78
C ASP A 40 -24.99 -9.47 -9.39
N GLY A 41 -23.80 -9.63 -9.99
CA GLY A 41 -22.62 -8.82 -9.68
C GLY A 41 -21.87 -9.24 -8.41
N LYS A 42 -22.17 -10.41 -7.83
CA LYS A 42 -21.46 -10.95 -6.66
C LYS A 42 -20.16 -11.63 -7.09
N PRO A 43 -19.07 -11.50 -6.32
CA PRO A 43 -17.82 -12.15 -6.65
C PRO A 43 -17.95 -13.67 -6.63
N LEU A 44 -17.41 -14.33 -7.65
CA LEU A 44 -17.26 -15.78 -7.70
C LEU A 44 -15.99 -16.19 -6.94
N PRO A 45 -16.11 -16.91 -5.80
CA PRO A 45 -14.95 -17.30 -5.01
C PRO A 45 -13.92 -18.08 -5.82
N GLY A 46 -12.66 -17.64 -5.78
CA GLY A 46 -11.55 -18.29 -6.50
C GLY A 46 -11.54 -18.09 -8.02
N ALA A 47 -12.53 -17.46 -8.61
CA ALA A 47 -12.58 -17.16 -10.04
C ALA A 47 -11.96 -15.76 -10.31
N THR A 48 -10.65 -15.70 -10.47
CA THR A 48 -9.93 -14.49 -10.82
C THR A 48 -10.32 -13.98 -12.21
N HIS A 49 -10.17 -12.68 -12.42
CA HIS A 49 -10.45 -12.04 -13.72
C HIS A 49 -9.56 -12.59 -14.84
N ASP A 50 -8.30 -12.88 -14.52
CA ASP A 50 -7.33 -13.54 -15.39
C ASP A 50 -6.47 -14.56 -14.64
N GLU A 51 -5.57 -15.21 -15.37
CA GLU A 51 -4.60 -16.17 -14.85
C GLU A 51 -3.16 -15.73 -15.16
N ALA A 52 -2.97 -14.44 -15.49
CA ALA A 52 -1.66 -13.86 -15.74
C ALA A 52 -0.83 -13.73 -14.45
N GLY A 53 0.46 -13.51 -14.60
CA GLY A 53 1.40 -13.16 -13.56
C GLY A 53 2.18 -11.89 -13.95
N TYR A 54 3.16 -11.54 -13.16
CA TYR A 54 3.90 -10.28 -13.24
C TYR A 54 4.52 -9.96 -14.62
N PHE A 55 4.92 -10.98 -15.38
CA PHE A 55 5.56 -10.81 -16.69
C PHE A 55 4.68 -11.19 -17.89
N ASP A 56 3.41 -11.52 -17.66
CA ASP A 56 2.52 -12.09 -18.68
C ASP A 56 1.70 -11.02 -19.40
N VAL A 57 2.34 -10.12 -20.12
CA VAL A 57 1.69 -8.98 -20.80
C VAL A 57 0.54 -9.40 -21.74
N SER A 58 0.68 -10.53 -22.45
CA SER A 58 -0.30 -10.95 -23.47
C SER A 58 -1.56 -11.59 -22.86
N THR A 59 -1.49 -12.12 -21.65
CA THR A 59 -2.59 -12.79 -20.95
C THR A 59 -3.20 -11.93 -19.84
N ASP A 60 -2.63 -10.77 -19.57
CA ASP A 60 -3.12 -9.79 -18.62
C ASP A 60 -4.41 -9.13 -19.13
N ARG A 61 -5.55 -9.67 -18.72
CA ARG A 61 -6.87 -9.14 -19.05
C ARG A 61 -7.26 -7.92 -18.21
N GLY A 62 -6.52 -7.64 -17.16
CA GLY A 62 -6.74 -6.49 -16.29
C GLY A 62 -6.24 -5.16 -16.87
N THR A 63 -5.45 -5.17 -17.95
CA THR A 63 -4.83 -3.96 -18.52
C THR A 63 -5.83 -2.84 -18.83
N LEU A 64 -6.92 -3.13 -19.53
CA LEU A 64 -7.93 -2.12 -19.88
C LEU A 64 -8.65 -1.58 -18.64
N VAL A 65 -8.99 -2.47 -17.70
CA VAL A 65 -9.63 -2.07 -16.44
C VAL A 65 -8.69 -1.20 -15.61
N ARG A 66 -7.39 -1.54 -15.53
CA ARG A 66 -6.40 -0.69 -14.86
C ARG A 66 -6.28 0.68 -15.52
N GLN A 67 -6.33 0.77 -16.86
CA GLN A 67 -6.35 2.06 -17.57
C GLN A 67 -7.57 2.90 -17.21
N ASP A 68 -8.76 2.30 -17.14
CA ASP A 68 -9.98 2.98 -16.68
C ASP A 68 -9.85 3.46 -15.24
N MET A 69 -9.27 2.62 -14.36
CA MET A 69 -9.00 2.97 -12.96
C MET A 69 -8.04 4.14 -12.85
N ILE A 70 -6.92 4.10 -13.58
CA ILE A 70 -5.91 5.16 -13.60
C ILE A 70 -6.53 6.48 -14.08
N THR A 71 -7.25 6.46 -15.20
CA THR A 71 -7.93 7.65 -15.74
C THR A 71 -8.90 8.24 -14.72
N ALA A 72 -9.66 7.39 -14.02
CA ALA A 72 -10.58 7.86 -12.99
C ALA A 72 -9.84 8.45 -11.78
N LEU A 73 -8.74 7.83 -11.32
CA LEU A 73 -7.91 8.35 -10.22
C LEU A 73 -7.33 9.73 -10.55
N GLU A 74 -6.80 9.90 -11.76
CA GLU A 74 -6.27 11.18 -12.23
C GLU A 74 -7.36 12.27 -12.29
N ALA A 75 -8.59 11.90 -12.69
CA ALA A 75 -9.73 12.82 -12.66
C ALA A 75 -10.10 13.25 -11.23
N PHE A 76 -9.81 12.45 -10.20
CA PHE A 76 -9.91 12.83 -8.80
C PHE A 76 -8.70 13.62 -8.28
N GLY A 77 -7.71 13.91 -9.13
CA GLY A 77 -6.48 14.62 -8.76
C GLY A 77 -5.43 13.73 -8.07
N ILE A 78 -5.59 12.41 -8.11
CA ILE A 78 -4.61 11.45 -7.59
C ILE A 78 -3.61 11.16 -8.72
N GLN A 79 -2.38 11.62 -8.56
CA GLN A 79 -1.32 11.46 -9.55
C GLN A 79 -0.78 10.03 -9.52
N VAL A 80 -1.13 9.23 -10.52
CA VAL A 80 -0.64 7.85 -10.67
C VAL A 80 0.78 7.86 -11.25
N GLU A 81 1.64 6.97 -10.75
CA GLU A 81 3.02 6.77 -11.23
C GLU A 81 3.17 5.50 -12.05
N THR A 82 2.55 4.41 -11.62
CA THR A 82 2.59 3.13 -12.34
C THR A 82 1.37 2.27 -12.04
N GLY A 83 1.15 1.25 -12.87
CA GLY A 83 0.14 0.22 -12.65
C GLY A 83 0.50 -1.04 -13.42
N HIS A 84 0.52 -2.18 -12.74
CA HIS A 84 0.94 -3.46 -13.32
C HIS A 84 0.14 -4.64 -12.76
N HIS A 85 0.29 -5.78 -13.41
CA HIS A 85 -0.15 -7.06 -12.88
C HIS A 85 0.85 -7.52 -11.81
N GLU A 86 0.36 -8.10 -10.72
CA GLU A 86 1.16 -8.65 -9.64
C GLU A 86 1.47 -10.13 -9.82
N VAL A 87 2.19 -10.72 -8.84
CA VAL A 87 2.68 -12.11 -8.90
C VAL A 87 1.55 -13.12 -8.93
N ALA A 88 0.50 -12.91 -8.13
CA ALA A 88 -0.62 -13.85 -8.07
C ALA A 88 -1.62 -13.61 -9.21
N ILE A 89 -2.25 -14.69 -9.67
CA ILE A 89 -3.34 -14.62 -10.66
C ILE A 89 -4.44 -13.64 -10.19
N GLY A 90 -4.85 -12.76 -11.10
CA GLY A 90 -5.86 -11.73 -10.83
C GLY A 90 -5.45 -10.66 -9.80
N GLN A 91 -4.17 -10.59 -9.44
CA GLN A 91 -3.62 -9.58 -8.53
C GLN A 91 -3.00 -8.43 -9.32
N HIS A 92 -3.28 -7.21 -8.88
CA HIS A 92 -2.84 -5.99 -9.52
C HIS A 92 -2.36 -4.99 -8.47
N GLU A 93 -1.55 -4.02 -8.94
CA GLU A 93 -1.11 -2.89 -8.17
C GLU A 93 -1.21 -1.60 -9.00
N ILE A 94 -1.57 -0.51 -8.36
CA ILE A 94 -1.51 0.84 -8.92
C ILE A 94 -0.92 1.76 -7.87
N ASP A 95 0.21 2.38 -8.21
CA ASP A 95 0.94 3.26 -7.33
C ASP A 95 0.65 4.72 -7.66
N PHE A 96 0.52 5.52 -6.64
CA PHE A 96 0.37 6.95 -6.80
C PHE A 96 1.45 7.71 -6.03
N ARG A 97 1.76 8.88 -6.55
CA ARG A 97 2.86 9.71 -6.07
C ARG A 97 2.77 9.97 -4.57
N TYR A 98 3.92 9.85 -3.91
CA TYR A 98 4.05 10.20 -2.50
C TYR A 98 3.64 11.65 -2.23
N SER A 99 3.07 11.90 -1.09
CA SER A 99 2.62 13.23 -0.69
C SER A 99 2.67 13.39 0.83
N HIS A 100 2.26 14.56 1.31
CA HIS A 100 2.04 14.78 2.73
C HIS A 100 1.11 13.70 3.31
N ALA A 101 1.45 13.13 4.46
CA ALA A 101 0.83 11.89 4.96
C ALA A 101 -0.70 11.95 5.09
N VAL A 102 -1.27 13.10 5.47
CA VAL A 102 -2.74 13.24 5.54
C VAL A 102 -3.37 13.18 4.15
N SER A 103 -2.75 13.83 3.16
CA SER A 103 -3.23 13.79 1.77
C SER A 103 -3.10 12.38 1.18
N ALA A 104 -1.97 11.71 1.42
CA ALA A 104 -1.77 10.33 0.97
C ALA A 104 -2.80 9.37 1.61
N ALA A 105 -3.13 9.56 2.89
CA ALA A 105 -4.16 8.76 3.56
C ALA A 105 -5.56 9.01 2.98
N ASP A 106 -5.92 10.27 2.71
CA ASP A 106 -7.18 10.63 2.05
C ASP A 106 -7.24 10.05 0.62
N ASN A 107 -6.14 10.10 -0.12
CA ASN A 107 -6.01 9.50 -1.45
C ASN A 107 -6.17 7.97 -1.40
N ALA A 108 -5.58 7.28 -0.43
CA ALA A 108 -5.70 5.83 -0.28
C ALA A 108 -7.16 5.38 -0.01
N VAL A 109 -7.93 6.16 0.75
CA VAL A 109 -9.36 5.89 0.96
C VAL A 109 -10.14 6.11 -0.34
N THR A 110 -9.92 7.23 -1.03
CA THR A 110 -10.55 7.56 -2.31
C THR A 110 -10.20 6.52 -3.38
N PHE A 111 -8.94 6.12 -3.47
CA PHE A 111 -8.44 5.07 -4.34
C PHE A 111 -9.26 3.79 -4.23
N LYS A 112 -9.43 3.25 -3.02
CA LYS A 112 -10.20 2.01 -2.79
C LYS A 112 -11.64 2.14 -3.26
N TYR A 113 -12.24 3.31 -3.07
CA TYR A 113 -13.60 3.56 -3.50
C TYR A 113 -13.70 3.62 -5.03
N VAL A 114 -12.82 4.38 -5.68
CA VAL A 114 -12.78 4.55 -7.15
C VAL A 114 -12.56 3.19 -7.83
N LEU A 115 -11.57 2.42 -7.38
CA LEU A 115 -11.26 1.13 -8.00
C LEU A 115 -12.44 0.15 -7.93
N LYS A 116 -13.12 0.09 -6.80
CA LYS A 116 -14.32 -0.75 -6.66
C LYS A 116 -15.45 -0.30 -7.60
N ALA A 117 -15.67 0.99 -7.73
CA ALA A 117 -16.70 1.54 -8.62
C ALA A 117 -16.39 1.26 -10.10
N ILE A 118 -15.13 1.44 -10.51
CA ILE A 118 -14.69 1.15 -11.89
C ILE A 118 -14.75 -0.35 -12.17
N ALA A 119 -14.32 -1.20 -11.24
CA ALA A 119 -14.45 -2.66 -11.38
C ALA A 119 -15.91 -3.07 -11.59
N GLN A 120 -16.82 -2.56 -10.77
CA GLN A 120 -18.25 -2.83 -10.89
C GLN A 120 -18.81 -2.41 -12.25
N ARG A 121 -18.41 -1.25 -12.77
CA ARG A 121 -18.81 -0.77 -14.12
C ARG A 121 -18.33 -1.69 -15.22
N ASN A 122 -17.20 -2.37 -15.02
CA ASN A 122 -16.61 -3.33 -15.95
C ASN A 122 -17.12 -4.77 -15.72
N GLY A 123 -18.14 -4.99 -14.88
CA GLY A 123 -18.71 -6.31 -14.60
C GLY A 123 -17.77 -7.24 -13.83
N ILE A 124 -16.84 -6.69 -13.06
CA ILE A 124 -15.88 -7.43 -12.22
C ILE A 124 -15.89 -6.87 -10.80
N TYR A 125 -15.28 -7.60 -9.88
CA TYR A 125 -15.23 -7.24 -8.46
C TYR A 125 -13.79 -7.01 -8.01
N ALA A 126 -13.51 -5.83 -7.45
CA ALA A 126 -12.22 -5.49 -6.86
C ALA A 126 -12.25 -5.67 -5.34
N THR A 127 -11.22 -6.33 -4.79
CA THR A 127 -11.07 -6.52 -3.35
C THR A 127 -9.65 -6.21 -2.88
N PHE A 128 -9.56 -5.54 -1.72
CA PHE A 128 -8.34 -5.30 -0.97
C PHE A 128 -8.21 -6.28 0.21
N MET A 129 -8.86 -7.43 0.13
CA MET A 129 -8.78 -8.48 1.14
C MET A 129 -7.34 -8.99 1.23
N PRO A 130 -6.72 -9.04 2.42
CA PRO A 130 -5.30 -9.42 2.55
C PRO A 130 -4.94 -10.79 1.98
N LYS A 131 -5.83 -11.78 2.12
CA LYS A 131 -5.61 -13.15 1.59
C LYS A 131 -6.92 -13.71 1.02
N PRO A 132 -7.32 -13.30 -0.19
CA PRO A 132 -8.58 -13.76 -0.78
C PRO A 132 -8.51 -15.20 -1.26
N ILE A 133 -7.32 -15.68 -1.66
CA ILE A 133 -7.09 -17.05 -2.14
C ILE A 133 -5.96 -17.68 -1.32
N ARG A 134 -6.19 -18.92 -0.88
CA ARG A 134 -5.18 -19.70 -0.16
C ARG A 134 -4.14 -20.24 -1.15
N GLY A 135 -2.86 -20.25 -0.74
CA GLY A 135 -1.77 -20.88 -1.51
C GLY A 135 -1.14 -20.00 -2.58
N ILE A 136 -1.55 -18.73 -2.72
CA ILE A 136 -0.91 -17.75 -3.59
C ILE A 136 -0.60 -16.47 -2.80
N ASN A 137 0.10 -15.48 -3.38
CA ASN A 137 0.38 -14.21 -2.73
C ASN A 137 -0.91 -13.49 -2.33
N GLY A 138 -0.87 -12.67 -1.31
CA GLY A 138 -1.99 -11.84 -0.85
C GLY A 138 -1.71 -10.36 -1.03
N SER A 139 -2.73 -9.52 -0.86
CA SER A 139 -2.62 -8.07 -1.01
C SER A 139 -1.87 -7.44 0.15
N GLY A 140 -0.76 -6.80 -0.14
CA GLY A 140 -0.03 -5.91 0.75
C GLY A 140 -0.44 -4.45 0.57
N MET A 141 0.10 -3.62 1.43
CA MET A 141 0.19 -2.18 1.25
C MET A 141 1.56 -1.76 1.78
N HIS A 142 2.54 -1.68 0.89
CA HIS A 142 3.82 -1.11 1.25
C HIS A 142 3.66 0.40 1.46
N VAL A 143 4.42 0.95 2.38
CA VAL A 143 4.36 2.39 2.66
C VAL A 143 5.77 2.94 2.64
N HIS A 144 6.15 3.58 1.55
CA HIS A 144 7.37 4.36 1.47
C HIS A 144 7.27 5.57 2.37
N GLN A 145 8.32 5.87 3.11
CA GLN A 145 8.29 6.88 4.17
C GLN A 145 9.51 7.79 4.07
N SER A 146 9.29 9.09 4.24
CA SER A 146 10.36 10.05 4.34
C SER A 146 10.03 11.20 5.29
N LEU A 147 11.07 11.81 5.87
CA LEU A 147 10.99 13.08 6.58
C LEU A 147 11.73 14.16 5.77
N THR A 148 11.05 15.27 5.54
CA THR A 148 11.67 16.46 4.96
C THR A 148 11.96 17.45 6.09
N ASP A 149 13.18 17.94 6.21
CA ASP A 149 13.51 19.05 7.09
C ASP A 149 12.80 20.33 6.60
N ILE A 150 11.97 20.92 7.43
CA ILE A 150 11.12 22.06 7.04
C ILE A 150 11.96 23.30 6.69
N LYS A 151 13.13 23.48 7.31
CA LYS A 151 13.98 24.67 7.09
C LYS A 151 14.78 24.57 5.80
N THR A 152 15.28 23.38 5.48
CA THR A 152 16.19 23.17 4.34
C THR A 152 15.48 22.58 3.11
N GLY A 153 14.31 21.98 3.27
CA GLY A 153 13.62 21.22 2.23
C GLY A 153 14.30 19.89 1.86
N GLN A 154 15.33 19.48 2.59
CA GLN A 154 16.10 18.27 2.29
C GLN A 154 15.50 17.03 2.96
N ASN A 155 15.76 15.86 2.35
CA ASN A 155 15.39 14.58 2.95
C ASN A 155 16.25 14.30 4.19
N ALA A 156 15.62 14.31 5.36
CA ALA A 156 16.28 14.11 6.64
C ALA A 156 16.74 12.66 6.89
N PHE A 157 16.26 11.70 6.08
CA PHE A 157 16.69 10.31 6.16
C PHE A 157 17.96 10.03 5.37
N ALA A 158 18.33 10.89 4.42
CA ALA A 158 19.49 10.68 3.55
C ALA A 158 20.81 11.06 4.23
N ASN A 159 21.85 10.23 4.06
CA ASN A 159 23.22 10.52 4.40
C ASN A 159 24.18 9.77 3.47
N GLY A 160 24.73 10.44 2.47
CA GLY A 160 25.66 9.86 1.48
C GLY A 160 26.99 9.35 2.05
N GLY A 161 27.35 9.69 3.28
CA GLY A 161 28.54 9.17 3.97
C GLY A 161 28.31 7.86 4.74
N ASP A 162 27.08 7.37 4.80
CA ASP A 162 26.73 6.10 5.48
C ASP A 162 26.71 4.94 4.47
N PRO A 163 27.17 3.73 4.82
CA PRO A 163 27.16 2.56 3.93
C PRO A 163 25.78 2.19 3.39
N TYR A 164 24.72 2.56 4.10
CA TYR A 164 23.33 2.32 3.71
C TYR A 164 22.65 3.60 3.19
N ASN A 165 23.38 4.72 3.07
CA ASN A 165 22.85 6.05 2.76
C ASN A 165 21.78 6.55 3.77
N LEU A 166 21.79 6.03 4.98
CA LEU A 166 20.82 6.34 6.04
C LEU A 166 21.41 7.29 7.08
N SER A 167 20.71 8.36 7.38
CA SER A 167 21.05 9.24 8.49
C SER A 167 20.85 8.56 9.86
N LYS A 168 21.42 9.14 10.91
CA LYS A 168 21.15 8.70 12.29
C LYS A 168 19.64 8.75 12.60
N LEU A 169 18.94 9.77 12.11
CA LEU A 169 17.50 9.92 12.29
C LEU A 169 16.74 8.78 11.61
N ALA A 170 17.10 8.41 10.37
CA ALA A 170 16.48 7.27 9.67
C ALA A 170 16.66 5.97 10.47
N LYS A 171 17.85 5.70 10.97
CA LYS A 171 18.12 4.51 11.81
C LYS A 171 17.31 4.51 13.11
N GLN A 172 17.12 5.66 13.73
CA GLN A 172 16.29 5.82 14.92
C GLN A 172 14.80 5.60 14.59
N PHE A 173 14.35 6.08 13.43
CA PHE A 173 12.99 5.91 12.96
C PHE A 173 12.68 4.42 12.67
N ILE A 174 13.58 3.71 11.99
CA ILE A 174 13.51 2.25 11.79
C ILE A 174 13.46 1.52 13.14
N ALA A 175 14.36 1.85 14.05
CA ALA A 175 14.39 1.22 15.38
C ALA A 175 13.09 1.44 16.17
N GLY A 176 12.48 2.62 16.05
CA GLY A 176 11.17 2.92 16.63
C GLY A 176 10.06 2.03 16.07
N GLN A 177 10.00 1.86 14.76
CA GLN A 177 9.02 0.98 14.13
C GLN A 177 9.21 -0.48 14.55
N LEU A 178 10.45 -0.99 14.55
CA LEU A 178 10.75 -2.35 15.01
C LEU A 178 10.36 -2.57 16.48
N LYS A 179 10.66 -1.60 17.35
CA LYS A 179 10.30 -1.66 18.77
C LYS A 179 8.79 -1.78 18.98
N HIS A 180 8.01 -1.10 18.18
CA HIS A 180 6.55 -1.03 18.30
C HIS A 180 5.80 -1.96 17.34
N ALA A 181 6.49 -2.74 16.52
CA ALA A 181 5.92 -3.55 15.43
C ALA A 181 4.77 -4.47 15.90
N ARG A 182 4.91 -5.11 17.07
CA ARG A 182 3.85 -6.00 17.61
C ARG A 182 2.57 -5.24 17.93
N ALA A 183 2.67 -4.06 18.54
CA ALA A 183 1.51 -3.21 18.84
C ALA A 183 0.91 -2.61 17.55
N MET A 184 1.77 -2.19 16.62
CA MET A 184 1.36 -1.68 15.32
C MET A 184 0.60 -2.73 14.52
N CYS A 185 0.97 -4.00 14.60
CA CYS A 185 0.32 -5.10 13.88
C CYS A 185 -1.19 -5.18 14.17
N ALA A 186 -1.61 -4.88 15.39
CA ALA A 186 -3.04 -4.86 15.75
C ALA A 186 -3.86 -3.80 14.99
N LEU A 187 -3.20 -2.73 14.54
CA LEU A 187 -3.82 -1.65 13.74
C LEU A 187 -3.62 -1.85 12.24
N MET A 188 -2.43 -2.31 11.84
CA MET A 188 -2.05 -2.48 10.43
C MET A 188 -2.55 -3.80 9.82
N ALA A 189 -2.76 -4.81 10.65
CA ALA A 189 -3.29 -6.12 10.25
C ALA A 189 -4.52 -6.50 11.12
N PRO A 190 -5.63 -5.70 11.09
CA PRO A 190 -6.69 -5.78 12.10
C PRO A 190 -7.67 -6.94 11.90
N LEU A 191 -7.62 -7.64 10.78
CA LEU A 191 -8.58 -8.67 10.42
C LEU A 191 -8.00 -10.07 10.65
N VAL A 192 -8.84 -11.05 10.97
CA VAL A 192 -8.45 -12.47 10.98
C VAL A 192 -7.81 -12.87 9.64
N ASN A 193 -8.34 -12.36 8.54
CA ASN A 193 -7.80 -12.60 7.21
C ASN A 193 -6.38 -12.00 7.02
N SER A 194 -6.03 -10.91 7.71
CA SER A 194 -4.68 -10.33 7.66
C SER A 194 -3.62 -11.34 8.09
N TYR A 195 -3.88 -12.10 9.15
CA TYR A 195 -2.96 -13.13 9.65
C TYR A 195 -2.84 -14.35 8.73
N LYS A 196 -3.82 -14.58 7.83
CA LYS A 196 -3.71 -15.60 6.78
C LYS A 196 -2.73 -15.19 5.67
N ARG A 197 -2.47 -13.87 5.51
CA ARG A 197 -1.43 -13.35 4.62
C ARG A 197 -0.04 -13.44 5.26
N LEU A 198 0.09 -13.19 6.55
CA LEU A 198 1.37 -13.14 7.27
C LEU A 198 1.94 -14.56 7.52
N VAL A 199 2.26 -15.27 6.44
CA VAL A 199 2.82 -16.62 6.45
C VAL A 199 4.06 -16.67 5.55
N PRO A 200 5.05 -17.52 5.84
CA PRO A 200 6.28 -17.63 5.03
C PRO A 200 6.00 -18.06 3.57
N GLY A 201 6.86 -17.59 2.66
CA GLY A 201 6.86 -18.04 1.26
C GLY A 201 5.98 -17.23 0.30
N TYR A 202 5.35 -16.14 0.76
CA TYR A 202 4.44 -15.32 -0.06
C TYR A 202 4.76 -13.82 0.05
N GLU A 203 6.02 -13.46 0.19
CA GLU A 203 6.50 -12.06 0.25
C GLU A 203 5.84 -11.20 1.34
N ALA A 204 5.35 -11.83 2.40
CA ALA A 204 4.79 -11.14 3.55
C ALA A 204 5.79 -11.12 4.72
N PRO A 205 5.87 -10.04 5.51
CA PRO A 205 6.75 -9.97 6.65
C PRO A 205 6.23 -10.85 7.79
N VAL A 206 7.01 -11.86 8.16
CA VAL A 206 6.69 -12.78 9.28
C VAL A 206 7.62 -12.61 10.48
N TYR A 207 8.68 -11.82 10.31
CA TYR A 207 9.66 -11.50 11.35
C TYR A 207 9.74 -9.99 11.56
N VAL A 208 9.98 -9.59 12.80
CA VAL A 208 10.29 -8.19 13.13
C VAL A 208 11.76 -7.94 12.79
N SER A 209 12.00 -7.52 11.56
CA SER A 209 13.34 -7.32 11.00
C SER A 209 13.35 -6.14 10.01
N TRP A 210 14.54 -5.64 9.70
CA TRP A 210 14.74 -4.71 8.61
C TRP A 210 15.83 -5.24 7.67
N ALA A 211 15.80 -4.83 6.41
CA ALA A 211 16.82 -5.23 5.45
C ALA A 211 16.95 -4.18 4.33
N ARG A 212 18.14 -4.12 3.71
CA ARG A 212 18.40 -3.21 2.60
C ARG A 212 17.71 -3.65 1.31
N ILE A 213 17.59 -4.95 1.04
CA ILE A 213 17.16 -5.50 -0.26
C ILE A 213 16.17 -6.67 -0.11
N ASN A 214 15.82 -7.07 1.10
CA ASN A 214 14.93 -8.21 1.30
C ASN A 214 13.46 -7.76 1.35
N ARG A 215 12.70 -8.04 0.29
CA ARG A 215 11.27 -7.69 0.17
C ARG A 215 10.34 -8.39 1.18
N SER A 216 10.83 -9.40 1.90
CA SER A 216 10.09 -10.08 2.98
C SER A 216 10.42 -9.53 4.37
N ALA A 217 11.28 -8.52 4.50
CA ALA A 217 11.50 -7.82 5.75
C ALA A 217 10.31 -6.90 6.08
N LEU A 218 10.13 -6.58 7.36
CA LEU A 218 9.06 -5.66 7.79
C LEU A 218 9.37 -4.21 7.37
N ILE A 219 10.67 -3.85 7.38
CA ILE A 219 11.18 -2.51 7.02
C ILE A 219 12.39 -2.66 6.12
#